data_719f63ca97abc2c7f75018f69e82880c
#
_entry.id   719f63ca97abc2c7f75018f69e82880c
#
_cell.length_a   1.000
_cell.length_b   1.000
_cell.length_c   1.000
_cell.angle_alpha   90.00
_cell.angle_beta   90.00
_cell.angle_gamma   90.00
#
_symmetry.space_group_name_H-M   'P 1'
#
loop_
_entity.id
_entity.type
_entity.pdbx_description
1 polymer ?
#
loop_
_entity_poly.entity_id
_entity_poly.type
_entity_poly.pdbx_seq_one_letter_code
_entity_poly.pdbx_strand_id
1 'polypeptide(L)'
;FRKRIEFANDEINAPCGVYLWNDREMILLSKKRKRGPDAAIELSASIKSGELGRSKEILFECGAILGRYHNKVREIRTTPPDPRKWNARLARIEERLRADSLWRAPHQPSTECMLSLGDVRFSDFSDGRIRSNRPRIADALIIPDCEFPAIRDLSSLIHDISRICYETGEGSKIVELRSSLIDGWKSTAPESWCSENSFYAHRGGLAIWEYEQCLMDVVEAVANQSGAPEPAVSLIRFVRPYQKRMFNNRTIGALSFMSFFFALSTMANSMPLSGSDLPIPISCIAIGIALNRYYRRLSPSPELPFNHFLD
;
A
#
# COMPACT_ATOMS: atom_id res chain seq x y z
N PHE A 1 18.89 -9.91 8.60
CA PHE A 1 19.56 -8.62 8.58
C PHE A 1 20.84 -8.65 7.76
N ARG A 2 21.76 -9.65 7.97
CA ARG A 2 23.03 -9.80 7.23
C ARG A 2 22.84 -9.68 5.71
N LYS A 3 21.89 -10.41 5.13
CA LYS A 3 21.60 -10.34 3.70
C LYS A 3 21.20 -8.92 3.24
N ARG A 4 20.46 -8.16 4.06
CA ARG A 4 20.13 -6.78 3.73
C ARG A 4 21.36 -5.89 3.64
N ILE A 5 22.33 -6.07 4.56
CA ILE A 5 23.59 -5.33 4.52
C ILE A 5 24.43 -5.72 3.32
N GLU A 6 24.53 -7.01 3.04
CA GLU A 6 25.32 -7.53 1.93
C GLU A 6 24.93 -6.91 0.58
N PHE A 7 23.62 -6.78 0.33
CA PHE A 7 23.09 -6.31 -0.95
C PHE A 7 22.77 -4.82 -0.99
N ALA A 8 22.44 -4.21 0.14
CA ALA A 8 21.94 -2.83 0.20
C ALA A 8 22.65 -1.97 1.26
N ASN A 9 23.94 -2.16 1.46
CA ASN A 9 24.73 -1.41 2.46
C ASN A 9 24.70 0.10 2.27
N ASP A 10 24.57 0.58 1.03
CA ASP A 10 24.52 2.01 0.71
C ASP A 10 23.19 2.65 1.10
N GLU A 11 22.12 1.85 1.10
CA GLU A 11 20.75 2.32 1.37
C GLU A 11 20.33 2.12 2.85
N ILE A 12 21.09 1.30 3.60
CA ILE A 12 20.80 1.00 5.00
C ILE A 12 21.91 1.51 5.90
N ASN A 13 21.54 2.09 7.04
CA ASN A 13 22.44 2.38 8.12
C ASN A 13 22.90 1.07 8.78
N ALA A 14 24.02 0.53 8.32
CA ALA A 14 24.57 -0.72 8.81
C ALA A 14 24.98 -0.60 10.30
N PRO A 15 24.63 -1.58 11.15
CA PRO A 15 25.17 -1.65 12.50
C PRO A 15 26.68 -1.93 12.44
N CYS A 16 27.39 -1.53 13.46
CA CYS A 16 28.82 -1.80 13.59
C CYS A 16 29.14 -3.19 14.19
N GLY A 17 28.12 -3.88 14.67
CA GLY A 17 28.24 -5.23 15.21
C GLY A 17 26.89 -5.88 15.42
N VAL A 18 26.92 -7.20 15.62
CA VAL A 18 25.74 -7.99 15.92
C VAL A 18 26.07 -9.03 16.99
N TYR A 19 25.17 -9.20 17.95
CA TYR A 19 25.24 -10.31 18.89
C TYR A 19 24.35 -11.45 18.39
N LEU A 20 24.93 -12.64 18.26
CA LEU A 20 24.28 -13.84 17.80
C LEU A 20 24.01 -14.80 18.95
N TRP A 21 22.83 -15.41 18.95
CA TRP A 21 22.50 -16.53 19.83
C TRP A 21 21.88 -17.65 18.98
N ASN A 22 22.50 -18.81 18.96
CA ASN A 22 22.10 -19.94 18.11
C ASN A 22 21.87 -19.52 16.64
N ASP A 23 22.84 -18.81 16.07
CA ASP A 23 22.82 -18.23 14.72
C ASP A 23 21.68 -17.23 14.43
N ARG A 24 20.97 -16.80 15.46
CA ARG A 24 19.94 -15.76 15.36
C ARG A 24 20.51 -14.41 15.79
N GLU A 25 20.18 -13.38 15.05
CA GLU A 25 20.55 -12.00 15.34
C GLU A 25 19.68 -11.48 16.47
N MET A 26 20.24 -11.34 17.66
CA MET A 26 19.51 -10.93 18.86
C MET A 26 19.64 -9.44 19.15
N ILE A 27 20.84 -8.87 18.95
CA ILE A 27 21.11 -7.47 19.24
C ILE A 27 21.93 -6.87 18.10
N LEU A 28 21.53 -5.72 17.62
CA LEU A 28 22.28 -4.93 16.65
C LEU A 28 22.96 -3.76 17.36
N LEU A 29 24.26 -3.65 17.20
CA LEU A 29 25.06 -2.58 17.77
C LEU A 29 25.28 -1.49 16.73
N SER A 30 24.84 -0.29 17.01
CA SER A 30 25.03 0.87 16.12
C SER A 30 25.92 1.91 16.77
N LYS A 31 26.83 2.53 16.00
CA LYS A 31 27.60 3.68 16.51
C LYS A 31 26.63 4.83 16.80
N LYS A 32 26.79 5.44 17.98
CA LYS A 32 26.12 6.70 18.28
C LYS A 32 26.71 7.79 17.38
N ARG A 33 25.97 8.22 16.37
CA ARG A 33 26.34 9.35 15.52
C ARG A 33 25.58 10.60 16.01
N LYS A 34 26.19 11.80 15.90
CA LYS A 34 25.43 13.04 15.90
C LYS A 34 24.51 12.96 14.65
N ARG A 35 23.22 12.86 14.87
CA ARG A 35 22.24 12.76 13.77
C ARG A 35 21.75 14.14 13.44
N GLY A 36 21.63 14.43 12.15
CA GLY A 36 20.69 15.41 11.66
C GLY A 36 19.24 15.04 12.04
N PRO A 37 18.28 15.93 11.86
CA PRO A 37 16.88 15.62 12.00
C PRO A 37 16.53 14.42 11.11
N ASP A 38 15.66 13.54 11.58
CA ASP A 38 15.10 12.49 10.74
C ASP A 38 14.00 13.07 9.82
N ALA A 39 13.67 12.34 8.76
CA ALA A 39 12.71 12.81 7.77
C ALA A 39 11.31 13.07 8.37
N ALA A 40 10.92 12.38 9.45
CA ALA A 40 9.63 12.64 10.11
C ALA A 40 9.59 14.03 10.77
N ILE A 41 10.67 14.44 11.41
CA ILE A 41 10.78 15.78 12.04
C ILE A 41 10.75 16.86 10.97
N GLU A 42 11.55 16.72 9.90
CA GLU A 42 11.58 17.69 8.79
C GLU A 42 10.22 17.77 8.08
N LEU A 43 9.61 16.63 7.79
CA LEU A 43 8.30 16.55 7.14
C LEU A 43 7.20 17.19 7.98
N SER A 44 7.14 16.87 9.28
CA SER A 44 6.17 17.47 10.19
C SER A 44 6.33 18.99 10.31
N ALA A 45 7.58 19.47 10.34
CA ALA A 45 7.87 20.91 10.38
C ALA A 45 7.43 21.59 9.07
N SER A 46 7.77 21.04 7.90
CA SER A 46 7.42 21.62 6.60
C SER A 46 5.92 21.60 6.32
N ILE A 47 5.19 20.57 6.78
CA ILE A 47 3.72 20.52 6.68
C ILE A 47 3.09 21.61 7.57
N LYS A 48 3.55 21.76 8.81
CA LYS A 48 3.05 22.79 9.74
C LYS A 48 3.34 24.21 9.27
N SER A 49 4.50 24.44 8.64
CA SER A 49 4.83 25.76 8.06
C SER A 49 4.12 26.07 6.73
N GLY A 50 3.43 25.07 6.16
CA GLY A 50 2.77 25.20 4.86
C GLY A 50 3.72 25.12 3.66
N GLU A 51 4.98 24.71 3.85
CA GLU A 51 5.99 24.53 2.81
C GLU A 51 5.78 23.24 2.02
N LEU A 52 4.68 23.17 1.26
CA LEU A 52 4.27 21.96 0.54
C LEU A 52 5.34 21.48 -0.46
N GLY A 53 6.06 22.41 -1.09
CA GLY A 53 7.18 22.06 -1.99
C GLY A 53 8.26 21.28 -1.26
N ARG A 54 8.69 21.74 -0.09
CA ARG A 54 9.70 21.04 0.72
C ARG A 54 9.20 19.69 1.22
N SER A 55 7.94 19.60 1.64
CA SER A 55 7.32 18.33 2.04
C SER A 55 7.35 17.30 0.90
N LYS A 56 7.05 17.71 -0.32
CA LYS A 56 7.10 16.86 -1.51
C LYS A 56 8.52 16.38 -1.84
N GLU A 57 9.52 17.27 -1.72
CA GLU A 57 10.92 16.88 -1.93
C GLU A 57 11.37 15.80 -0.94
N ILE A 58 11.11 16.00 0.35
CA ILE A 58 11.43 15.01 1.41
C ILE A 58 10.78 13.67 1.10
N LEU A 59 9.50 13.67 0.73
CA LEU A 59 8.76 12.44 0.42
C LEU A 59 9.28 11.76 -0.83
N PHE A 60 9.58 12.52 -1.88
CA PHE A 60 10.18 12.00 -3.10
C PHE A 60 11.53 11.33 -2.81
N GLU A 61 12.41 11.98 -2.04
CA GLU A 61 13.70 11.41 -1.64
C GLU A 61 13.53 10.11 -0.83
N CYS A 62 12.66 10.10 0.17
CA CYS A 62 12.38 8.89 0.96
C CYS A 62 11.85 7.76 0.07
N GLY A 63 10.95 8.07 -0.86
CA GLY A 63 10.47 7.12 -1.86
C GLY A 63 11.59 6.57 -2.72
N ALA A 64 12.46 7.44 -3.24
CA ALA A 64 13.59 7.04 -4.08
C ALA A 64 14.61 6.16 -3.32
N ILE A 65 14.88 6.47 -2.06
CA ILE A 65 15.75 5.62 -1.21
C ILE A 65 15.14 4.23 -1.03
N LEU A 66 13.83 4.17 -0.71
CA LEU A 66 13.13 2.90 -0.58
C LEU A 66 13.12 2.10 -1.90
N GLY A 67 12.91 2.77 -3.03
CA GLY A 67 12.94 2.15 -4.36
C GLY A 67 14.30 1.57 -4.69
N ARG A 68 15.41 2.29 -4.40
CA ARG A 68 16.78 1.77 -4.56
C ARG A 68 17.04 0.55 -3.69
N TYR A 69 16.61 0.61 -2.42
CA TYR A 69 16.68 -0.55 -1.53
C TYR A 69 15.99 -1.76 -2.16
N HIS A 70 14.75 -1.61 -2.59
CA HIS A 70 13.96 -2.67 -3.21
C HIS A 70 14.63 -3.24 -4.46
N ASN A 71 15.21 -2.39 -5.30
CA ASN A 71 15.91 -2.81 -6.51
C ASN A 71 17.15 -3.68 -6.17
N LYS A 72 17.92 -3.29 -5.15
CA LYS A 72 19.11 -4.04 -4.71
C LYS A 72 18.76 -5.37 -4.06
N VAL A 73 17.68 -5.46 -3.30
CA VAL A 73 17.28 -6.71 -2.63
C VAL A 73 16.37 -7.61 -3.48
N ARG A 74 16.00 -7.19 -4.67
CA ARG A 74 15.13 -7.94 -5.58
C ARG A 74 15.64 -9.35 -5.88
N GLU A 75 16.95 -9.50 -5.99
CA GLU A 75 17.59 -10.79 -6.31
C GLU A 75 17.59 -11.78 -5.14
N ILE A 76 17.34 -11.29 -3.93
CA ILE A 76 17.32 -12.12 -2.72
C ILE A 76 15.93 -12.69 -2.54
N ARG A 77 15.54 -13.65 -3.35
CA ARG A 77 14.28 -14.39 -3.19
C ARG A 77 14.56 -15.64 -2.35
N THR A 78 13.95 -15.72 -1.20
CA THR A 78 14.08 -16.90 -0.32
C THR A 78 12.82 -17.76 -0.37
N THR A 79 11.66 -17.18 -0.61
CA THR A 79 10.38 -17.88 -0.73
C THR A 79 9.56 -17.38 -1.92
N PRO A 80 8.80 -18.26 -2.60
CA PRO A 80 7.85 -17.82 -3.62
C PRO A 80 6.69 -17.04 -2.97
N PRO A 81 6.00 -16.17 -3.74
CA PRO A 81 4.81 -15.49 -3.27
C PRO A 81 3.74 -16.47 -2.80
N ASP A 82 3.21 -16.24 -1.61
CA ASP A 82 2.11 -17.04 -1.07
C ASP A 82 0.94 -16.17 -0.57
N PRO A 83 0.06 -15.75 -1.49
CA PRO A 83 -1.11 -14.96 -1.15
C PRO A 83 -2.05 -15.60 -0.12
N ARG A 84 -2.06 -16.94 -0.04
CA ARG A 84 -2.89 -17.66 0.95
C ARG A 84 -2.38 -17.39 2.37
N LYS A 85 -1.07 -17.43 2.57
CA LYS A 85 -0.45 -17.12 3.85
C LYS A 85 -0.67 -15.66 4.25
N TRP A 86 -0.53 -14.72 3.31
CA TRP A 86 -0.84 -13.31 3.57
C TRP A 86 -2.28 -13.11 4.00
N ASN A 87 -3.23 -13.70 3.27
CA ASN A 87 -4.65 -13.61 3.61
C ASN A 87 -4.98 -14.28 4.94
N ALA A 88 -4.39 -15.44 5.23
CA ALA A 88 -4.59 -16.13 6.51
C ALA A 88 -4.04 -15.31 7.69
N ARG A 89 -2.85 -14.69 7.52
CA ARG A 89 -2.27 -13.81 8.54
C ARG A 89 -3.18 -12.61 8.81
N LEU A 90 -3.63 -11.92 7.76
CA LEU A 90 -4.52 -10.78 7.90
C LEU A 90 -5.84 -11.15 8.57
N ALA A 91 -6.44 -12.29 8.18
CA ALA A 91 -7.66 -12.79 8.80
C ALA A 91 -7.50 -13.07 10.30
N ARG A 92 -6.36 -13.61 10.73
CA ARG A 92 -6.07 -13.83 12.16
C ARG A 92 -5.98 -12.51 12.94
N ILE A 93 -5.42 -11.45 12.33
CA ILE A 93 -5.35 -10.12 12.97
C ILE A 93 -6.76 -9.53 13.07
N GLU A 94 -7.54 -9.58 11.99
CA GLU A 94 -8.94 -9.11 11.95
C GLU A 94 -9.78 -9.80 13.04
N GLU A 95 -9.67 -11.13 13.15
CA GLU A 95 -10.39 -11.92 14.15
C GLU A 95 -10.02 -11.52 15.58
N ARG A 96 -8.73 -11.38 15.87
CA ARG A 96 -8.26 -10.96 17.21
C ARG A 96 -8.73 -9.57 17.59
N LEU A 97 -8.78 -8.65 16.66
CA LEU A 97 -9.23 -7.28 16.87
C LEU A 97 -10.74 -7.12 16.72
N ARG A 98 -11.46 -8.17 16.31
CA ARG A 98 -12.88 -8.10 15.93
C ARG A 98 -13.15 -7.00 14.89
N ALA A 99 -12.18 -6.79 14.02
CA ALA A 99 -12.27 -5.80 12.96
C ALA A 99 -13.11 -6.31 11.79
N ASP A 100 -13.68 -5.39 11.02
CA ASP A 100 -14.37 -5.73 9.79
C ASP A 100 -13.37 -6.29 8.76
N SER A 101 -13.67 -7.44 8.19
CA SER A 101 -12.80 -8.05 7.18
C SER A 101 -12.82 -7.24 5.89
N LEU A 102 -11.65 -6.79 5.45
CA LEU A 102 -11.50 -6.19 4.13
C LEU A 102 -11.60 -7.27 3.05
N TRP A 103 -12.48 -7.06 2.07
CA TRP A 103 -12.55 -7.97 0.92
C TRP A 103 -11.24 -7.95 0.14
N ARG A 104 -10.70 -9.13 -0.13
CA ARG A 104 -9.41 -9.35 -0.78
C ARG A 104 -9.60 -10.06 -2.10
N ALA A 105 -9.19 -9.40 -3.18
CA ALA A 105 -9.04 -10.07 -4.46
C ALA A 105 -7.80 -10.97 -4.47
N PRO A 106 -7.74 -11.96 -5.35
CA PRO A 106 -6.50 -12.70 -5.58
C PRO A 106 -5.35 -11.74 -5.94
N HIS A 107 -4.20 -11.94 -5.30
CA HIS A 107 -3.00 -11.23 -5.67
C HIS A 107 -2.54 -11.61 -7.08
N GLN A 108 -1.82 -10.72 -7.74
CA GLN A 108 -1.26 -11.05 -9.05
C GLN A 108 -0.27 -12.21 -8.95
N PRO A 109 -0.32 -13.16 -9.90
CA PRO A 109 0.65 -14.27 -9.94
C PRO A 109 2.11 -13.79 -10.11
N SER A 110 2.29 -12.62 -10.74
CA SER A 110 3.60 -12.00 -10.96
C SER A 110 4.12 -11.18 -9.78
N THR A 111 3.39 -11.13 -8.65
CA THR A 111 3.86 -10.43 -7.46
C THR A 111 5.16 -11.04 -6.97
N GLU A 112 6.21 -10.24 -6.91
CA GLU A 112 7.50 -10.67 -6.40
C GLU A 112 7.61 -10.37 -4.91
N CYS A 113 8.20 -11.32 -4.16
CA CYS A 113 8.52 -11.15 -2.76
C CYS A 113 10.00 -10.85 -2.58
N MET A 114 10.32 -10.17 -1.50
CA MET A 114 11.68 -9.74 -1.19
C MET A 114 11.89 -9.67 0.32
N LEU A 115 13.12 -9.34 0.74
CA LEU A 115 13.40 -9.01 2.14
C LEU A 115 12.76 -7.67 2.51
N SER A 116 11.48 -7.71 2.87
CA SER A 116 10.71 -6.56 3.33
C SER A 116 11.35 -5.93 4.58
N LEU A 117 11.29 -4.61 4.71
CA LEU A 117 11.68 -3.88 5.92
C LEU A 117 10.63 -4.07 7.03
N GLY A 118 9.39 -4.29 6.65
CA GLY A 118 8.26 -4.51 7.55
C GLY A 118 7.58 -3.22 7.96
N ASP A 119 7.91 -2.64 9.11
CA ASP A 119 7.42 -1.35 9.57
C ASP A 119 8.49 -0.29 9.34
N VAL A 120 8.48 0.33 8.18
CA VAL A 120 9.34 1.46 7.85
C VAL A 120 8.58 2.77 8.03
N ARG A 121 9.17 3.73 8.76
CA ARG A 121 8.59 5.05 9.03
C ARG A 121 9.55 6.15 8.59
N PHE A 122 9.05 7.37 8.41
CA PHE A 122 9.92 8.51 8.07
C PHE A 122 10.97 8.79 9.14
N SER A 123 10.70 8.45 10.40
CA SER A 123 11.70 8.51 11.48
C SER A 123 12.88 7.54 11.29
N ASP A 124 12.78 6.60 10.36
CA ASP A 124 13.86 5.69 10.04
C ASP A 124 14.77 6.21 8.92
N PHE A 125 14.41 7.31 8.25
CA PHE A 125 15.21 7.94 7.22
C PHE A 125 16.08 9.05 7.83
N SER A 126 17.37 8.92 7.68
CA SER A 126 18.34 9.94 8.08
C SER A 126 19.60 9.85 7.22
N ASP A 127 20.19 10.99 6.88
CA ASP A 127 21.44 11.06 6.10
C ASP A 127 21.37 10.27 4.77
N GLY A 128 20.22 10.29 4.08
CA GLY A 128 19.98 9.59 2.81
C GLY A 128 19.92 8.06 2.90
N ARG A 129 19.73 7.50 4.10
CA ARG A 129 19.70 6.05 4.35
C ARG A 129 18.56 5.65 5.26
N ILE A 130 18.17 4.37 5.19
CA ILE A 130 17.13 3.78 6.04
C ILE A 130 17.75 3.11 7.25
N ARG A 131 17.25 3.39 8.43
CA ARG A 131 17.53 2.59 9.62
C ARG A 131 16.76 1.27 9.49
N SER A 132 17.45 0.16 9.50
CA SER A 132 16.78 -1.12 9.54
C SER A 132 16.50 -1.53 10.99
N ASN A 133 15.33 -2.09 11.19
CA ASN A 133 14.81 -2.77 12.37
C ASN A 133 14.04 -1.91 13.37
N ARG A 134 12.77 -1.95 13.12
CA ARG A 134 11.80 -1.78 14.18
C ARG A 134 10.95 -3.05 14.21
N PRO A 135 11.24 -4.02 15.11
CA PRO A 135 10.38 -5.19 15.25
C PRO A 135 9.03 -4.72 15.77
N ARG A 136 7.96 -5.19 15.15
CA ARG A 136 6.60 -4.94 15.60
C ARG A 136 6.14 -6.01 16.57
N ILE A 137 5.43 -5.62 17.62
CA ILE A 137 4.78 -6.54 18.56
C ILE A 137 3.83 -7.46 17.81
N ALA A 138 3.10 -6.96 16.82
CA ALA A 138 2.21 -7.76 16.00
C ALA A 138 2.93 -8.88 15.25
N ASP A 139 4.16 -8.67 14.77
CA ASP A 139 4.96 -9.71 14.12
C ASP A 139 5.46 -10.77 15.12
N ALA A 140 5.64 -10.41 16.40
CA ALA A 140 5.92 -11.37 17.46
C ALA A 140 4.69 -12.20 17.86
N LEU A 141 3.49 -11.63 17.78
CA LEU A 141 2.22 -12.32 18.09
C LEU A 141 1.75 -13.22 16.95
N ILE A 142 1.99 -12.81 15.71
CA ILE A 142 1.63 -13.53 14.49
C ILE A 142 2.85 -13.54 13.59
N ILE A 143 3.76 -14.45 13.89
CA ILE A 143 5.04 -14.57 13.19
C ILE A 143 4.77 -14.80 11.70
N PRO A 144 5.33 -13.96 10.81
CA PRO A 144 5.21 -14.19 9.38
C PRO A 144 6.05 -15.42 8.99
N ASP A 145 5.40 -16.33 8.27
CA ASP A 145 6.01 -17.56 7.75
C ASP A 145 6.33 -17.46 6.24
N CYS A 146 6.30 -16.27 5.70
CA CYS A 146 6.52 -15.97 4.29
C CYS A 146 7.12 -14.58 4.12
N GLU A 147 7.70 -14.33 2.97
CA GLU A 147 8.14 -13.00 2.55
C GLU A 147 6.96 -12.19 2.01
N PHE A 148 7.15 -10.88 1.95
CA PHE A 148 6.13 -9.92 1.54
C PHE A 148 6.55 -9.15 0.29
N PRO A 149 5.58 -8.62 -0.50
CA PRO A 149 5.90 -7.78 -1.64
C PRO A 149 6.41 -6.40 -1.21
N ALA A 150 7.18 -5.75 -2.09
CA ALA A 150 7.73 -4.41 -1.88
C ALA A 150 6.67 -3.34 -1.53
N ILE A 151 5.48 -3.50 -2.10
CA ILE A 151 4.36 -2.59 -1.87
C ILE A 151 3.90 -2.55 -0.41
N ARG A 152 4.19 -3.57 0.38
CA ARG A 152 3.93 -3.59 1.82
C ARG A 152 4.77 -2.54 2.56
N ASP A 153 6.05 -2.42 2.22
CA ASP A 153 6.93 -1.40 2.81
C ASP A 153 6.52 0.01 2.35
N LEU A 154 6.16 0.16 1.07
CA LEU A 154 5.63 1.42 0.56
C LEU A 154 4.33 1.82 1.28
N SER A 155 3.43 0.88 1.52
CA SER A 155 2.18 1.12 2.26
C SER A 155 2.41 1.53 3.70
N SER A 156 3.49 1.08 4.32
CA SER A 156 3.91 1.53 5.65
C SER A 156 4.23 3.02 5.67
N LEU A 157 4.99 3.52 4.70
CA LEU A 157 5.27 4.96 4.57
C LEU A 157 4.02 5.77 4.19
N ILE A 158 3.17 5.23 3.33
CA ILE A 158 1.90 5.87 2.98
C ILE A 158 1.02 6.05 4.21
N HIS A 159 0.93 5.03 5.05
CA HIS A 159 0.21 5.14 6.31
C HIS A 159 0.86 6.13 7.28
N ASP A 160 2.19 6.23 7.27
CA ASP A 160 2.92 7.19 8.09
C ASP A 160 2.67 8.65 7.67
N ILE A 161 2.46 8.94 6.36
CA ILE A 161 1.95 10.25 5.89
C ILE A 161 0.61 10.55 6.57
N SER A 162 -0.30 9.57 6.60
CA SER A 162 -1.61 9.75 7.22
C SER A 162 -1.51 10.08 8.71
N ARG A 163 -0.58 9.46 9.45
CA ARG A 163 -0.30 9.78 10.86
C ARG A 163 0.20 11.21 11.02
N ILE A 164 1.20 11.61 10.25
CA ILE A 164 1.79 12.95 10.31
C ILE A 164 0.75 14.02 9.95
N CYS A 165 -0.03 13.80 8.89
CA CYS A 165 -1.09 14.73 8.50
C CYS A 165 -2.20 14.84 9.54
N TYR A 166 -2.58 13.73 10.17
CA TYR A 166 -3.53 13.73 11.28
C TYR A 166 -3.00 14.53 12.48
N GLU A 167 -1.76 14.29 12.89
CA GLU A 167 -1.11 14.98 14.01
C GLU A 167 -0.91 16.48 13.75
N THR A 168 -0.75 16.87 12.50
CA THR A 168 -0.58 18.28 12.09
C THR A 168 -1.90 18.99 11.76
N GLY A 169 -3.01 18.25 11.63
CA GLY A 169 -4.31 18.79 11.25
C GLY A 169 -4.45 19.11 9.75
N GLU A 170 -3.59 18.54 8.90
CA GLU A 170 -3.47 18.87 7.47
C GLU A 170 -3.95 17.72 6.56
N GLY A 171 -5.09 17.11 6.89
CA GLY A 171 -5.67 15.97 6.17
C GLY A 171 -5.89 16.23 4.67
N SER A 172 -6.28 17.44 4.30
CA SER A 172 -6.55 17.81 2.89
C SER A 172 -5.34 17.65 1.95
N LYS A 173 -4.12 17.63 2.48
CA LYS A 173 -2.87 17.52 1.71
C LYS A 173 -2.42 16.08 1.47
N ILE A 174 -3.04 15.11 2.11
CA ILE A 174 -2.62 13.70 2.08
C ILE A 174 -2.46 13.16 0.65
N VAL A 175 -3.43 13.42 -0.21
CA VAL A 175 -3.44 12.90 -1.60
C VAL A 175 -2.19 13.36 -2.37
N GLU A 176 -1.89 14.65 -2.28
CA GLU A 176 -0.76 15.25 -3.00
C GLU A 176 0.59 14.80 -2.46
N LEU A 177 0.71 14.67 -1.13
CA LEU A 177 1.90 14.16 -0.47
C LEU A 177 2.17 12.69 -0.82
N ARG A 178 1.14 11.85 -0.85
CA ARG A 178 1.26 10.44 -1.25
C ARG A 178 1.76 10.28 -2.67
N SER A 179 1.25 11.08 -3.60
CA SER A 179 1.70 11.03 -4.99
C SER A 179 3.21 11.28 -5.08
N SER A 180 3.75 12.26 -4.36
CA SER A 180 5.18 12.55 -4.37
C SER A 180 6.04 11.39 -3.84
N LEU A 181 5.60 10.72 -2.77
CA LEU A 181 6.27 9.52 -2.25
C LEU A 181 6.26 8.38 -3.29
N ILE A 182 5.10 8.13 -3.90
CA ILE A 182 4.93 7.07 -4.91
C ILE A 182 5.78 7.36 -6.15
N ASP A 183 5.81 8.61 -6.61
CA ASP A 183 6.62 9.03 -7.76
C ASP A 183 8.11 8.86 -7.47
N GLY A 184 8.56 9.24 -6.26
CA GLY A 184 9.93 9.00 -5.80
C GLY A 184 10.28 7.50 -5.81
N TRP A 185 9.40 6.66 -5.28
CA TRP A 185 9.59 5.21 -5.28
C TRP A 185 9.64 4.64 -6.71
N LYS A 186 8.70 5.01 -7.58
CA LYS A 186 8.65 4.58 -8.98
C LYS A 186 9.90 4.98 -9.77
N SER A 187 10.55 6.07 -9.41
CA SER A 187 11.75 6.56 -10.12
C SER A 187 12.96 5.64 -9.99
N THR A 188 13.00 4.78 -9.00
CA THR A 188 14.17 3.94 -8.68
C THR A 188 13.84 2.46 -8.43
N ALA A 189 12.56 2.13 -8.22
CA ALA A 189 12.10 0.75 -8.05
C ALA A 189 12.13 -0.02 -9.38
N PRO A 190 12.13 -1.36 -9.35
CA PRO A 190 12.03 -2.17 -10.58
C PRO A 190 10.79 -1.81 -11.40
N GLU A 191 10.96 -1.57 -12.70
CA GLU A 191 9.88 -1.15 -13.61
C GLU A 191 8.69 -2.12 -13.60
N SER A 192 8.96 -3.43 -13.49
CA SER A 192 7.91 -4.45 -13.42
C SER A 192 6.98 -4.30 -12.21
N TRP A 193 7.41 -3.61 -11.15
CA TRP A 193 6.61 -3.36 -9.95
C TRP A 193 5.83 -2.05 -10.01
N CYS A 194 6.20 -1.16 -10.92
CA CYS A 194 5.59 0.17 -11.07
C CYS A 194 4.31 0.19 -11.91
N SER A 195 3.87 -0.96 -12.42
CA SER A 195 2.65 -1.04 -13.23
C SER A 195 1.41 -0.70 -12.42
N GLU A 196 0.42 -0.08 -13.05
CA GLU A 196 -0.88 0.21 -12.42
C GLU A 196 -1.49 -1.00 -11.72
N ASN A 197 -1.32 -2.18 -12.30
CA ASN A 197 -1.82 -3.43 -11.74
C ASN A 197 -1.22 -3.78 -10.37
N SER A 198 -0.03 -3.31 -10.06
CA SER A 198 0.63 -3.54 -8.76
C SER A 198 -0.01 -2.72 -7.63
N PHE A 199 -0.67 -1.61 -7.97
CA PHE A 199 -1.27 -0.69 -7.02
C PHE A 199 -2.78 -0.93 -6.78
N TYR A 200 -3.45 -1.67 -7.67
CA TYR A 200 -4.91 -1.82 -7.57
C TYR A 200 -5.35 -2.65 -6.37
N ALA A 201 -6.26 -2.10 -5.59
CA ALA A 201 -6.87 -2.75 -4.43
C ALA A 201 -7.50 -4.11 -4.75
N HIS A 202 -8.13 -4.23 -5.90
CA HIS A 202 -8.78 -5.47 -6.34
C HIS A 202 -7.80 -6.58 -6.70
N ARG A 203 -6.52 -6.30 -6.70
CA ARG A 203 -5.45 -7.26 -6.97
C ARG A 203 -4.39 -7.34 -5.86
N GLY A 204 -4.75 -6.96 -4.63
CA GLY A 204 -3.85 -7.02 -3.50
C GLY A 204 -2.88 -5.85 -3.41
N GLY A 205 -3.27 -4.70 -4.00
CA GLY A 205 -2.48 -3.48 -3.98
C GLY A 205 -2.47 -2.74 -2.64
N LEU A 206 -2.13 -1.45 -2.70
CA LEU A 206 -1.91 -0.58 -1.53
C LEU A 206 -2.97 -0.67 -0.45
N ALA A 207 -4.26 -0.73 -0.82
CA ALA A 207 -5.35 -0.73 0.15
C ALA A 207 -5.25 -1.85 1.18
N ILE A 208 -4.86 -3.05 0.74
CA ILE A 208 -4.78 -4.21 1.64
C ILE A 208 -3.63 -4.03 2.62
N TRP A 209 -2.49 -3.57 2.14
CA TRP A 209 -1.30 -3.39 2.95
C TRP A 209 -1.40 -2.17 3.86
N GLU A 210 -2.05 -1.10 3.42
CA GLU A 210 -2.35 0.06 4.27
C GLU A 210 -3.34 -0.33 5.38
N TYR A 211 -4.36 -1.12 5.06
CA TYR A 211 -5.27 -1.67 6.06
C TYR A 211 -4.53 -2.57 7.06
N GLU A 212 -3.58 -3.39 6.61
CA GLU A 212 -2.71 -4.16 7.51
C GLU A 212 -1.98 -3.23 8.48
N GLN A 213 -1.41 -2.11 8.00
CA GLN A 213 -0.72 -1.15 8.86
C GLN A 213 -1.65 -0.56 9.93
N CYS A 214 -2.89 -0.24 9.57
CA CYS A 214 -3.89 0.23 10.53
C CYS A 214 -4.16 -0.81 11.62
N LEU A 215 -4.34 -2.07 11.25
CA LEU A 215 -4.55 -3.16 12.22
C LEU A 215 -3.32 -3.36 13.12
N MET A 216 -2.11 -3.24 12.56
CA MET A 216 -0.86 -3.36 13.30
C MET A 216 -0.72 -2.25 14.36
N ASP A 217 -1.11 -1.01 14.03
CA ASP A 217 -1.11 0.09 15.00
C ASP A 217 -2.06 -0.18 16.16
N VAL A 218 -3.24 -0.73 15.88
CA VAL A 218 -4.19 -1.09 16.95
C VAL A 218 -3.63 -2.22 17.83
N VAL A 219 -2.97 -3.23 17.24
CA VAL A 219 -2.31 -4.28 18.04
C VAL A 219 -1.23 -3.69 18.95
N GLU A 220 -0.42 -2.77 18.43
CA GLU A 220 0.63 -2.13 19.23
C GLU A 220 0.07 -1.23 20.31
N ALA A 221 -0.99 -0.47 20.02
CA ALA A 221 -1.66 0.36 21.02
C ALA A 221 -2.24 -0.48 22.16
N VAL A 222 -2.89 -1.60 21.86
CA VAL A 222 -3.40 -2.54 22.86
C VAL A 222 -2.28 -3.14 23.68
N ALA A 223 -1.19 -3.58 23.05
CA ALA A 223 -0.06 -4.20 23.73
C ALA A 223 0.68 -3.21 24.66
N ASN A 224 0.77 -1.94 24.25
CA ASN A 224 1.42 -0.88 25.01
C ASN A 224 0.47 -0.16 25.98
N GLN A 225 -0.80 -0.59 26.04
CA GLN A 225 -1.85 0.08 26.84
C GLN A 225 -1.95 1.58 26.55
N SER A 226 -1.69 1.98 25.31
CA SER A 226 -1.80 3.35 24.83
C SER A 226 -3.22 3.67 24.38
N GLY A 227 -3.54 4.95 24.19
CA GLY A 227 -4.82 5.40 23.63
C GLY A 227 -5.07 4.87 22.23
N ALA A 228 -6.28 5.13 21.70
CA ALA A 228 -6.66 4.74 20.37
C ALA A 228 -5.68 5.34 19.33
N PRO A 229 -5.07 4.53 18.47
CA PRO A 229 -4.11 5.02 17.48
C PRO A 229 -4.85 5.66 16.30
N GLU A 230 -4.96 6.98 16.29
CA GLU A 230 -5.49 7.69 15.13
C GLU A 230 -4.34 7.99 14.12
N PRO A 231 -4.60 7.99 12.82
CA PRO A 231 -5.89 7.79 12.14
C PRO A 231 -6.28 6.32 11.91
N ALA A 232 -5.52 5.34 12.39
CA ALA A 232 -5.75 3.93 12.10
C ALA A 232 -7.16 3.46 12.47
N VAL A 233 -7.67 3.86 13.65
CA VAL A 233 -9.01 3.48 14.11
C VAL A 233 -10.09 4.07 13.22
N SER A 234 -9.95 5.34 12.83
CA SER A 234 -10.87 6.00 11.90
C SER A 234 -10.88 5.30 10.53
N LEU A 235 -9.69 4.99 9.98
CA LEU A 235 -9.57 4.28 8.72
C LEU A 235 -10.21 2.89 8.75
N ILE A 236 -10.04 2.13 9.82
CA ILE A 236 -10.69 0.81 9.99
C ILE A 236 -12.22 0.93 9.96
N ARG A 237 -12.79 1.98 10.57
CA ARG A 237 -14.24 2.22 10.54
C ARG A 237 -14.78 2.46 9.13
N PHE A 238 -13.96 2.96 8.21
CA PHE A 238 -14.35 3.18 6.81
C PHE A 238 -14.30 1.93 5.94
N VAL A 239 -13.84 0.79 6.44
CA VAL A 239 -13.78 -0.47 5.67
C VAL A 239 -15.16 -0.83 5.09
N ARG A 240 -16.23 -0.76 5.87
CA ARG A 240 -17.60 -1.07 5.38
C ARG A 240 -18.08 -0.12 4.28
N PRO A 241 -18.06 1.22 4.47
CA PRO A 241 -18.40 2.16 3.41
C PRO A 241 -17.55 1.96 2.15
N TYR A 242 -16.24 1.75 2.30
CA TYR A 242 -15.33 1.48 1.20
C TYR A 242 -15.74 0.23 0.43
N GLN A 243 -16.00 -0.88 1.10
CA GLN A 243 -16.44 -2.13 0.47
C GLN A 243 -17.77 -1.97 -0.26
N LYS A 244 -18.74 -1.29 0.35
CA LYS A 244 -20.03 -1.01 -0.28
C LYS A 244 -19.85 -0.21 -1.56
N ARG A 245 -19.00 0.80 -1.54
CA ARG A 245 -18.67 1.60 -2.73
C ARG A 245 -18.01 0.75 -3.81
N MET A 246 -17.03 -0.08 -3.45
CA MET A 246 -16.35 -0.98 -4.38
C MET A 246 -17.32 -2.01 -4.99
N PHE A 247 -18.23 -2.55 -4.19
CA PHE A 247 -19.26 -3.47 -4.67
C PHE A 247 -20.21 -2.80 -5.67
N ASN A 248 -20.72 -1.61 -5.34
CA ASN A 248 -21.60 -0.85 -6.23
C ASN A 248 -20.90 -0.51 -7.56
N ASN A 249 -19.66 -0.10 -7.51
CA ASN A 249 -18.88 0.19 -8.71
C ASN A 249 -18.71 -1.05 -9.60
N ARG A 250 -18.48 -2.23 -9.03
CA ARG A 250 -18.38 -3.49 -9.79
C ARG A 250 -19.69 -3.87 -10.43
N THR A 251 -20.79 -3.65 -9.76
CA THR A 251 -22.13 -3.90 -10.33
C THR A 251 -22.34 -3.05 -11.58
N ILE A 252 -21.95 -1.76 -11.54
CA ILE A 252 -22.02 -0.87 -12.71
C ILE A 252 -21.12 -1.39 -13.84
N GLY A 253 -19.90 -1.81 -13.52
CA GLY A 253 -18.98 -2.40 -14.49
C GLY A 253 -19.51 -3.69 -15.11
N ALA A 254 -20.12 -4.56 -14.31
CA ALA A 254 -20.78 -5.78 -14.78
C ALA A 254 -21.97 -5.48 -15.70
N LEU A 255 -22.81 -4.52 -15.34
CA LEU A 255 -23.93 -4.09 -16.19
C LEU A 255 -23.45 -3.51 -17.51
N SER A 256 -22.37 -2.74 -17.51
CA SER A 256 -21.73 -2.26 -18.73
C SER A 256 -21.29 -3.43 -19.63
N PHE A 257 -20.61 -4.41 -19.08
CA PHE A 257 -20.17 -5.60 -19.80
C PHE A 257 -21.36 -6.39 -20.36
N MET A 258 -22.39 -6.61 -19.55
CA MET A 258 -23.61 -7.30 -19.99
C MET A 258 -24.31 -6.56 -21.13
N SER A 259 -24.33 -5.23 -21.11
CA SER A 259 -24.91 -4.42 -22.21
C SER A 259 -24.16 -4.64 -23.51
N PHE A 260 -22.83 -4.68 -23.50
CA PHE A 260 -22.04 -5.02 -24.69
C PHE A 260 -22.25 -6.46 -25.15
N PHE A 261 -22.28 -7.40 -24.23
CA PHE A 261 -22.54 -8.81 -24.53
C PHE A 261 -23.93 -9.00 -25.17
N PHE A 262 -24.94 -8.33 -24.64
CA PHE A 262 -26.30 -8.39 -25.19
C PHE A 262 -26.37 -7.76 -26.59
N ALA A 263 -25.69 -6.63 -26.82
CA ALA A 263 -25.58 -6.03 -28.14
C ALA A 263 -24.95 -6.99 -29.15
N LEU A 264 -23.84 -7.65 -28.77
CA LEU A 264 -23.16 -8.63 -29.64
C LEU A 264 -24.07 -9.83 -29.94
N SER A 265 -24.74 -10.36 -28.91
CA SER A 265 -25.66 -11.50 -29.05
C SER A 265 -26.84 -11.18 -29.98
N THR A 266 -27.46 -9.99 -29.85
CA THR A 266 -28.56 -9.57 -30.74
C THR A 266 -28.08 -9.41 -32.17
N MET A 267 -26.90 -8.81 -32.40
CA MET A 267 -26.33 -8.69 -33.75
C MET A 267 -26.05 -10.06 -34.37
N ALA A 268 -25.50 -11.00 -33.61
CA ALA A 268 -25.18 -12.35 -34.09
C ALA A 268 -26.45 -13.16 -34.48
N ASN A 269 -27.54 -12.99 -33.70
CA ASN A 269 -28.81 -13.71 -33.95
C ASN A 269 -29.63 -13.09 -35.10
N SER A 270 -29.35 -11.84 -35.47
CA SER A 270 -30.08 -11.11 -36.52
C SER A 270 -29.32 -11.10 -37.88
N MET A 271 -28.38 -12.00 -38.09
CA MET A 271 -27.67 -12.07 -39.35
C MET A 271 -28.49 -12.79 -40.47
N PRO A 272 -28.67 -12.21 -41.66
CA PRO A 272 -28.13 -10.92 -42.15
C PRO A 272 -28.90 -9.72 -41.57
N LEU A 273 -28.14 -8.70 -41.09
CA LEU A 273 -28.68 -7.52 -40.46
C LEU A 273 -29.61 -6.72 -41.38
N SER A 274 -30.84 -6.48 -40.96
CA SER A 274 -31.76 -5.53 -41.60
C SER A 274 -31.75 -4.19 -40.83
N GLY A 275 -32.16 -3.08 -41.50
CA GLY A 275 -32.18 -1.78 -40.86
C GLY A 275 -33.11 -1.70 -39.64
N SER A 276 -34.12 -2.57 -39.56
CA SER A 276 -35.05 -2.70 -38.45
C SER A 276 -34.42 -3.33 -37.20
N ASP A 277 -33.31 -4.09 -37.32
CA ASP A 277 -32.69 -4.83 -36.24
C ASP A 277 -31.57 -4.06 -35.54
N LEU A 278 -31.13 -2.94 -36.11
CA LEU A 278 -30.04 -2.10 -35.61
C LEU A 278 -30.35 -1.27 -34.35
N PRO A 279 -31.58 -0.78 -34.07
CA PRO A 279 -31.82 0.10 -32.93
C PRO A 279 -31.48 -0.53 -31.57
N ILE A 280 -31.79 -1.82 -31.40
CA ILE A 280 -31.55 -2.52 -30.12
C ILE A 280 -30.04 -2.64 -29.80
N PRO A 281 -29.20 -3.23 -30.68
CA PRO A 281 -27.77 -3.31 -30.39
C PRO A 281 -27.11 -1.94 -30.25
N ILE A 282 -27.51 -0.93 -31.03
CA ILE A 282 -26.97 0.43 -30.90
C ILE A 282 -27.30 1.02 -29.52
N SER A 283 -28.56 0.87 -29.07
CA SER A 283 -28.98 1.34 -27.73
C SER A 283 -28.19 0.61 -26.64
N CYS A 284 -27.98 -0.70 -26.74
CA CYS A 284 -27.19 -1.47 -25.79
C CYS A 284 -25.72 -1.04 -25.74
N ILE A 285 -25.12 -0.74 -26.90
CA ILE A 285 -23.75 -0.19 -26.96
C ILE A 285 -23.69 1.18 -26.30
N ALA A 286 -24.64 2.07 -26.58
CA ALA A 286 -24.69 3.40 -25.98
C ALA A 286 -24.80 3.32 -24.45
N ILE A 287 -25.68 2.45 -23.94
CA ILE A 287 -25.83 2.18 -22.50
C ILE A 287 -24.52 1.62 -21.94
N GLY A 288 -23.91 0.65 -22.61
CA GLY A 288 -22.64 0.08 -22.17
C GLY A 288 -21.52 1.13 -22.06
N ILE A 289 -21.42 2.03 -23.03
CA ILE A 289 -20.45 3.14 -23.01
C ILE A 289 -20.76 4.11 -21.86
N ALA A 290 -22.02 4.47 -21.67
CA ALA A 290 -22.43 5.38 -20.59
C ALA A 290 -22.11 4.79 -19.21
N LEU A 291 -22.44 3.52 -18.98
CA LEU A 291 -22.15 2.80 -17.74
C LEU A 291 -20.64 2.66 -17.50
N ASN A 292 -19.86 2.40 -18.56
CA ASN A 292 -18.38 2.29 -18.42
C ASN A 292 -17.77 3.66 -18.06
N ARG A 293 -18.21 4.75 -18.67
CA ARG A 293 -17.77 6.10 -18.29
C ARG A 293 -18.16 6.44 -16.85
N TYR A 294 -19.37 6.08 -16.44
CA TYR A 294 -19.83 6.29 -15.07
C TYR A 294 -19.00 5.44 -14.06
N TYR A 295 -18.75 4.18 -14.37
CA TYR A 295 -17.86 3.31 -13.59
C TYR A 295 -16.47 3.94 -13.39
N ARG A 296 -15.86 4.41 -14.48
CA ARG A 296 -14.54 5.05 -14.40
C ARG A 296 -14.51 6.32 -13.57
N ARG A 297 -15.58 7.11 -13.58
CA ARG A 297 -15.70 8.32 -12.76
C ARG A 297 -15.91 8.04 -11.27
N LEU A 298 -16.62 6.97 -10.96
CA LEU A 298 -16.90 6.59 -9.57
C LEU A 298 -15.80 5.76 -8.94
N SER A 299 -14.96 5.11 -9.75
CA SER A 299 -13.88 4.29 -9.24
C SER A 299 -12.85 5.20 -8.56
N PRO A 300 -12.56 4.97 -7.27
CA PRO A 300 -11.48 5.70 -6.61
C PRO A 300 -10.16 5.41 -7.31
N SER A 301 -9.22 6.35 -7.24
CA SER A 301 -7.87 6.09 -7.70
C SER A 301 -7.34 4.84 -7.01
N PRO A 302 -6.73 3.90 -7.73
CA PRO A 302 -6.18 2.68 -7.14
C PRO A 302 -5.06 2.96 -6.14
N GLU A 303 -4.42 4.11 -6.26
CA GLU A 303 -3.31 4.55 -5.43
C GLU A 303 -3.75 5.21 -4.12
N LEU A 304 -5.07 5.43 -3.92
CA LEU A 304 -5.60 6.21 -2.81
C LEU A 304 -6.85 5.57 -2.16
N PRO A 305 -6.80 4.27 -1.80
CA PRO A 305 -8.03 3.56 -1.46
C PRO A 305 -8.71 4.01 -0.17
N PHE A 306 -7.97 4.45 0.84
CA PHE A 306 -8.54 4.80 2.15
C PHE A 306 -8.63 6.31 2.41
N ASN A 307 -7.85 7.14 1.74
CA ASN A 307 -7.70 8.55 2.13
C ASN A 307 -8.83 9.47 1.65
N HIS A 308 -9.74 8.98 0.82
CA HIS A 308 -10.96 9.72 0.50
C HIS A 308 -11.91 9.93 1.68
N PHE A 309 -11.55 9.41 2.86
CA PHE A 309 -12.40 9.40 4.02
C PHE A 309 -11.81 10.13 5.23
N LEU A 310 -10.66 10.77 5.05
CA LEU A 310 -10.03 11.59 6.10
C LEU A 310 -10.41 13.08 6.00
N ASP A 311 -11.21 13.47 4.98
CA ASP A 311 -11.75 14.82 4.80
C ASP A 311 -13.01 15.04 5.64
#